data_acb0b36550cdeee0dbe53c61ecd1c94b
#
_entry.id   acb0b36550cdeee0dbe53c61ecd1c94b
#
_cell.length_a   1.000
_cell.length_b   1.000
_cell.length_c   1.000
_cell.angle_alpha   90.00
_cell.angle_beta   90.00
_cell.angle_gamma   90.00
#
_symmetry.space_group_name_H-M   'P 1'
#
loop_
_entity.id
_entity.type
_entity.pdbx_description
1 polymer ?
#
loop_
_entity_poly.entity_id
_entity_poly.type
_entity_poly.pdbx_seq_one_letter_code
_entity_poly.pdbx_strand_id
1 'polypeptide(L)'
;MQQVLFIKCKECGGIIERKKNIENSYVCNLCGYYETLDYKKRIAMIIDPDTFEETNVHTEFYDPIKFPGYLEKHESIVSKVDINEAVVTGMGYISGQQVMVGVMDIRYMMGSMGVIVGEKITRLFDDAKKEKLPVVMFTASGGARMQEGIFSLMQMAKTAAAVSSFSENGGLFISVLTNPTTGGVSASFAFLGDIILAEPRALIGFAGKRVIEQTINEKLPSNFQTAEFLYEHGYIDLIVERKRLKEMLSNILKIHSKENNKIFKREYAI
;
A
#
# COMPACT_ATOMS: atom_id res chain seq x y z
N MET A 1 31.03 1.97 -1.70
CA MET A 1 30.28 1.71 -0.44
C MET A 1 30.47 0.26 -0.05
N GLN A 2 31.00 0.00 1.16
CA GLN A 2 31.05 -1.38 1.68
C GLN A 2 29.64 -1.92 1.82
N GLN A 3 29.33 -3.03 1.15
CA GLN A 3 28.05 -3.69 1.30
C GLN A 3 27.95 -4.25 2.73
N VAL A 4 26.97 -3.80 3.49
CA VAL A 4 26.65 -4.36 4.80
C VAL A 4 26.24 -5.82 4.61
N LEU A 5 27.08 -6.75 5.09
CA LEU A 5 26.89 -8.20 4.91
C LEU A 5 25.80 -8.78 5.82
N PHE A 6 25.60 -8.16 6.99
CA PHE A 6 24.66 -8.62 8.02
C PHE A 6 23.73 -7.50 8.45
N ILE A 7 22.50 -7.85 8.75
CA ILE A 7 21.46 -6.96 9.28
C ILE A 7 20.93 -7.52 10.60
N LYS A 8 20.46 -6.66 11.48
CA LYS A 8 19.82 -7.04 12.74
C LYS A 8 18.30 -6.96 12.57
N CYS A 9 17.59 -8.04 12.83
CA CYS A 9 16.12 -8.05 12.82
C CYS A 9 15.60 -7.09 13.90
N LYS A 10 14.65 -6.25 13.54
CA LYS A 10 14.06 -5.26 14.47
C LYS A 10 13.17 -5.90 15.53
N GLU A 11 12.62 -7.08 15.24
CA GLU A 11 11.71 -7.80 16.14
C GLU A 11 12.47 -8.70 17.12
N CYS A 12 13.20 -9.71 16.61
CA CYS A 12 13.87 -10.68 17.48
C CYS A 12 15.33 -10.33 17.85
N GLY A 13 15.89 -9.27 17.26
CA GLY A 13 17.30 -8.88 17.49
C GLY A 13 18.33 -9.81 16.82
N GLY A 14 17.91 -10.88 16.17
CA GLY A 14 18.80 -11.84 15.53
C GLY A 14 19.57 -11.23 14.36
N ILE A 15 20.81 -11.70 14.18
CA ILE A 15 21.68 -11.27 13.08
C ILE A 15 21.41 -12.16 11.86
N ILE A 16 21.12 -11.56 10.72
CA ILE A 16 20.76 -12.23 9.48
C ILE A 16 21.72 -11.77 8.38
N GLU A 17 22.17 -12.71 7.56
CA GLU A 17 22.89 -12.38 6.33
C GLU A 17 21.97 -11.63 5.37
N ARG A 18 22.42 -10.46 4.90
CA ARG A 18 21.61 -9.59 4.03
C ARG A 18 21.14 -10.30 2.75
N LYS A 19 22.00 -11.11 2.14
CA LYS A 19 21.67 -11.88 0.95
C LYS A 19 20.48 -12.83 1.20
N LYS A 20 20.54 -13.61 2.28
CA LYS A 20 19.45 -14.52 2.68
C LYS A 20 18.14 -13.78 3.00
N ASN A 21 18.24 -12.59 3.59
CA ASN A 21 17.06 -11.77 3.84
C ASN A 21 16.39 -11.32 2.54
N ILE A 22 17.17 -10.90 1.54
CA ILE A 22 16.66 -10.52 0.21
C ILE A 22 16.03 -11.76 -0.48
N GLU A 23 16.71 -12.90 -0.50
CA GLU A 23 16.21 -14.15 -1.07
C GLU A 23 14.91 -14.61 -0.39
N ASN A 24 14.76 -14.33 0.92
CA ASN A 24 13.52 -14.58 1.67
C ASN A 24 12.54 -13.40 1.60
N SER A 25 12.63 -12.57 0.57
CA SER A 25 11.70 -11.44 0.33
C SER A 25 11.61 -10.47 1.51
N TYR A 26 12.74 -10.21 2.18
CA TYR A 26 12.83 -9.33 3.35
C TYR A 26 11.96 -9.80 4.54
N VAL A 27 11.80 -11.09 4.68
CA VAL A 27 11.17 -11.73 5.85
C VAL A 27 12.26 -12.37 6.69
N CYS A 28 12.27 -12.08 8.00
CA CYS A 28 13.25 -12.65 8.92
C CYS A 28 13.13 -14.18 8.96
N ASN A 29 14.21 -14.89 8.63
CA ASN A 29 14.24 -16.34 8.65
C ASN A 29 14.28 -16.96 10.06
N LEU A 30 14.48 -16.13 11.10
CA LEU A 30 14.52 -16.57 12.50
C LEU A 30 13.14 -16.46 13.19
N CYS A 31 12.40 -15.37 12.96
CA CYS A 31 11.13 -15.12 13.65
C CYS A 31 9.94 -14.87 12.72
N GLY A 32 10.14 -14.85 11.40
CA GLY A 32 9.08 -14.57 10.44
C GLY A 32 8.61 -13.11 10.41
N TYR A 33 9.38 -12.18 10.98
CA TYR A 33 9.05 -10.76 10.93
C TYR A 33 9.15 -10.23 9.50
N TYR A 34 8.11 -9.53 9.05
CA TYR A 34 8.03 -8.86 7.76
C TYR A 34 8.65 -7.46 7.87
N GLU A 35 9.84 -7.30 7.28
CA GLU A 35 10.51 -6.01 7.25
C GLU A 35 9.69 -5.01 6.43
N THR A 36 9.59 -3.76 6.90
CA THR A 36 8.96 -2.70 6.12
C THR A 36 9.80 -2.41 4.88
N LEU A 37 9.18 -2.46 3.72
CA LEU A 37 9.84 -2.19 2.45
C LEU A 37 9.71 -0.71 2.06
N ASP A 38 10.78 -0.18 1.50
CA ASP A 38 10.70 1.04 0.71
C ASP A 38 10.03 0.75 -0.66
N TYR A 39 9.55 1.81 -1.33
CA TYR A 39 8.85 1.68 -2.60
C TYR A 39 9.70 1.00 -3.69
N LYS A 40 11.01 1.27 -3.75
CA LYS A 40 11.92 0.67 -4.76
C LYS A 40 11.99 -0.84 -4.63
N LYS A 41 12.14 -1.33 -3.38
CA LYS A 41 12.14 -2.77 -3.11
C LYS A 41 10.79 -3.39 -3.44
N ARG A 42 9.68 -2.71 -3.10
CA ARG A 42 8.34 -3.20 -3.41
C ARG A 42 8.13 -3.31 -4.92
N ILE A 43 8.46 -2.28 -5.67
CA ILE A 43 8.38 -2.27 -7.13
C ILE A 43 9.26 -3.38 -7.73
N ALA A 44 10.52 -3.48 -7.32
CA ALA A 44 11.45 -4.50 -7.82
C ALA A 44 11.00 -5.95 -7.55
N MET A 45 10.19 -6.18 -6.53
CA MET A 45 9.64 -7.51 -6.23
C MET A 45 8.40 -7.86 -7.06
N ILE A 46 7.63 -6.89 -7.45
CA ILE A 46 6.29 -7.09 -8.02
C ILE A 46 6.27 -6.80 -9.52
N ILE A 47 6.85 -5.68 -9.92
CA ILE A 47 6.86 -5.24 -11.31
C ILE A 47 7.94 -5.97 -12.09
N ASP A 48 7.70 -6.21 -13.35
CA ASP A 48 8.67 -6.82 -14.26
C ASP A 48 9.86 -5.87 -14.46
N PRO A 49 11.10 -6.40 -14.55
CA PRO A 49 12.29 -5.57 -14.69
C PRO A 49 12.16 -4.54 -15.81
N ASP A 50 12.62 -3.32 -15.55
CA ASP A 50 12.72 -2.21 -16.50
C ASP A 50 11.39 -1.77 -17.15
N THR A 51 10.25 -2.12 -16.54
CA THR A 51 8.91 -1.75 -17.06
C THR A 51 8.19 -0.70 -16.23
N PHE A 52 8.73 -0.29 -15.08
CA PHE A 52 8.08 0.71 -14.23
C PHE A 52 8.34 2.12 -14.75
N GLU A 53 7.27 2.83 -15.04
CA GLU A 53 7.26 4.24 -15.40
C GLU A 53 6.52 5.04 -14.33
N GLU A 54 7.24 5.85 -13.56
CA GLU A 54 6.64 6.69 -12.51
C GLU A 54 5.78 7.79 -13.14
N THR A 55 4.56 7.95 -12.63
CA THR A 55 3.63 9.02 -13.00
C THR A 55 3.48 10.01 -11.86
N ASN A 56 3.03 11.25 -12.17
CA ASN A 56 2.79 12.29 -11.17
C ASN A 56 4.03 12.62 -10.30
N VAL A 57 5.22 12.61 -10.92
CA VAL A 57 6.52 12.82 -10.26
C VAL A 57 6.62 14.24 -9.68
N HIS A 58 6.16 15.24 -10.43
CA HIS A 58 6.27 16.65 -10.05
C HIS A 58 5.09 17.06 -9.16
N THR A 59 5.30 16.97 -7.86
CA THR A 59 4.40 17.52 -6.85
C THR A 59 5.22 18.43 -5.94
N GLU A 60 4.85 19.69 -5.89
CA GLU A 60 5.45 20.65 -4.96
C GLU A 60 4.92 20.40 -3.54
N PHE A 61 5.78 20.60 -2.54
CA PHE A 61 5.37 20.57 -1.15
C PHE A 61 4.24 21.59 -0.91
N TYR A 62 3.21 21.17 -0.19
CA TYR A 62 2.05 22.01 0.11
C TYR A 62 1.73 21.97 1.62
N ASP A 63 1.70 23.15 2.24
CA ASP A 63 1.31 23.35 3.64
C ASP A 63 0.05 24.23 3.69
N PRO A 64 -1.14 23.61 3.72
CA PRO A 64 -2.41 24.34 3.60
C PRO A 64 -2.75 25.22 4.82
N ILE A 65 -2.19 24.93 5.98
CA ILE A 65 -2.52 25.64 7.24
C ILE A 65 -1.32 26.31 7.89
N LYS A 66 -0.16 26.30 7.22
CA LYS A 66 1.11 26.85 7.76
C LYS A 66 1.46 26.25 9.14
N PHE A 67 1.43 24.90 9.19
CA PHE A 67 1.67 24.20 10.46
C PHE A 67 3.14 24.38 10.91
N PRO A 68 3.37 24.80 12.18
CA PRO A 68 4.72 25.06 12.67
C PRO A 68 5.65 23.84 12.54
N GLY A 69 6.81 24.02 11.92
CA GLY A 69 7.83 22.99 11.75
C GLY A 69 7.51 21.95 10.67
N TYR A 70 6.46 22.13 9.84
CA TYR A 70 6.09 21.16 8.82
C TYR A 70 7.05 21.17 7.65
N LEU A 71 7.44 22.36 7.16
CA LEU A 71 8.41 22.52 6.09
C LEU A 71 9.78 21.95 6.49
N GLU A 72 10.28 22.29 7.67
CA GLU A 72 11.57 21.81 8.16
C GLU A 72 11.58 20.28 8.32
N LYS A 73 10.46 19.72 8.75
CA LYS A 73 10.29 18.25 8.80
C LYS A 73 10.31 17.62 7.44
N HIS A 74 9.63 18.21 6.45
CA HIS A 74 9.66 17.80 5.05
C HIS A 74 11.10 17.78 4.52
N GLU A 75 11.81 18.91 4.59
CA GLU A 75 13.18 19.05 4.12
C GLU A 75 14.14 18.06 4.79
N SER A 76 14.01 17.88 6.11
CA SER A 76 14.81 16.90 6.87
C SER A 76 14.55 15.45 6.42
N ILE A 77 13.36 15.10 5.94
CA ILE A 77 13.05 13.76 5.44
C ILE A 77 13.60 13.61 4.02
N VAL A 78 13.27 14.53 3.12
CA VAL A 78 13.68 14.49 1.71
C VAL A 78 15.21 14.45 1.57
N SER A 79 15.94 15.15 2.45
CA SER A 79 17.41 15.07 2.47
C SER A 79 17.99 13.70 2.84
N LYS A 80 17.19 12.80 3.46
CA LYS A 80 17.65 11.49 3.95
C LYS A 80 17.09 10.31 3.16
N VAL A 81 15.93 10.50 2.53
CA VAL A 81 15.24 9.46 1.77
C VAL A 81 14.97 9.94 0.35
N ASP A 82 14.99 9.02 -0.56
CA ASP A 82 14.87 9.29 -1.99
C ASP A 82 13.38 9.26 -2.41
N ILE A 83 12.56 10.04 -1.72
CA ILE A 83 11.14 10.26 -2.03
C ILE A 83 10.71 11.66 -1.57
N ASN A 84 9.81 12.28 -2.31
CA ASN A 84 9.27 13.61 -2.01
C ASN A 84 7.90 13.55 -1.30
N GLU A 85 7.25 12.39 -1.32
CA GLU A 85 5.94 12.18 -0.70
C GLU A 85 5.73 10.71 -0.31
N ALA A 86 4.72 10.43 0.52
CA ALA A 86 4.44 9.11 1.09
C ALA A 86 3.86 8.09 0.11
N VAL A 87 3.71 8.43 -1.16
CA VAL A 87 3.24 7.52 -2.21
C VAL A 87 3.98 7.76 -3.52
N VAL A 88 4.36 6.66 -4.15
CA VAL A 88 4.85 6.64 -5.55
C VAL A 88 3.79 5.95 -6.39
N THR A 89 3.44 6.55 -7.52
CA THR A 89 2.45 6.03 -8.47
C THR A 89 3.08 5.88 -9.84
N GLY A 90 2.63 4.89 -10.60
CA GLY A 90 3.18 4.66 -11.94
C GLY A 90 2.45 3.56 -12.68
N MET A 91 2.96 3.25 -13.86
CA MET A 91 2.53 2.15 -14.71
C MET A 91 3.66 1.11 -14.79
N GLY A 92 3.30 -0.14 -14.97
CA GLY A 92 4.27 -1.23 -15.16
C GLY A 92 3.59 -2.53 -15.54
N TYR A 93 4.38 -3.61 -15.56
CA TYR A 93 3.86 -4.93 -15.89
C TYR A 93 4.04 -5.91 -14.72
N ILE A 94 3.07 -6.77 -14.49
CA ILE A 94 3.13 -7.90 -13.55
C ILE A 94 2.98 -9.17 -14.37
N SER A 95 4.07 -9.91 -14.56
CA SER A 95 4.12 -11.12 -15.41
C SER A 95 3.49 -10.89 -16.79
N GLY A 96 3.89 -9.79 -17.45
CA GLY A 96 3.44 -9.38 -18.79
C GLY A 96 2.08 -8.69 -18.84
N GLN A 97 1.40 -8.48 -17.72
CA GLN A 97 0.11 -7.78 -17.65
C GLN A 97 0.29 -6.34 -17.20
N GLN A 98 -0.18 -5.40 -18.00
CA GLN A 98 -0.07 -3.98 -17.73
C GLN A 98 -1.00 -3.56 -16.61
N VAL A 99 -0.50 -2.77 -15.67
CA VAL A 99 -1.23 -2.30 -14.49
C VAL A 99 -0.83 -0.87 -14.14
N MET A 100 -1.73 -0.13 -13.53
CA MET A 100 -1.40 1.05 -12.74
C MET A 100 -1.08 0.61 -11.32
N VAL A 101 0.03 1.10 -10.76
CA VAL A 101 0.49 0.70 -9.43
C VAL A 101 0.77 1.90 -8.54
N GLY A 102 0.31 1.83 -7.29
CA GLY A 102 0.66 2.77 -6.24
C GLY A 102 1.35 2.06 -5.07
N VAL A 103 2.41 2.64 -4.57
CA VAL A 103 3.16 2.10 -3.43
C VAL A 103 3.33 3.20 -2.38
N MET A 104 2.74 3.00 -1.22
CA MET A 104 2.97 3.89 -0.07
C MET A 104 4.27 3.55 0.63
N ASP A 105 4.94 4.57 1.16
CA ASP A 105 6.24 4.43 1.83
C ASP A 105 6.23 5.15 3.17
N ILE A 106 6.37 4.39 4.25
CA ILE A 106 6.32 4.94 5.61
C ILE A 106 7.54 5.79 6.00
N ARG A 107 8.61 5.77 5.20
CA ARG A 107 9.80 6.59 5.46
C ARG A 107 9.50 8.08 5.37
N TYR A 108 8.51 8.46 4.56
CA TYR A 108 8.00 9.82 4.53
C TYR A 108 6.81 9.94 5.48
N MET A 109 7.01 10.67 6.58
CA MET A 109 5.99 11.00 7.60
C MET A 109 5.07 9.83 8.01
N MET A 110 5.65 8.64 8.20
CA MET A 110 4.91 7.40 8.54
C MET A 110 3.86 7.00 7.51
N GLY A 111 4.06 7.35 6.24
CA GLY A 111 3.10 7.02 5.19
C GLY A 111 1.77 7.80 5.30
N SER A 112 1.74 8.88 6.06
CA SER A 112 0.48 9.60 6.32
C SER A 112 -0.07 10.27 5.07
N MET A 113 -1.39 10.20 4.89
CA MET A 113 -2.10 10.76 3.76
C MET A 113 -2.36 12.26 3.98
N GLY A 114 -1.68 13.10 3.21
CA GLY A 114 -1.93 14.53 3.04
C GLY A 114 -2.53 14.84 1.67
N VAL A 115 -2.66 16.13 1.36
CA VAL A 115 -3.25 16.63 0.11
C VAL A 115 -2.54 16.04 -1.12
N ILE A 116 -1.21 16.01 -1.11
CA ILE A 116 -0.43 15.50 -2.24
C ILE A 116 -0.62 13.99 -2.42
N VAL A 117 -0.63 13.23 -1.31
CA VAL A 117 -0.91 11.78 -1.37
C VAL A 117 -2.30 11.52 -1.95
N GLY A 118 -3.32 12.24 -1.46
CA GLY A 118 -4.68 12.12 -1.97
C GLY A 118 -4.79 12.49 -3.45
N GLU A 119 -4.08 13.54 -3.89
CA GLU A 119 -4.01 13.92 -5.30
C GLU A 119 -3.37 12.84 -6.17
N LYS A 120 -2.19 12.33 -5.77
CA LYS A 120 -1.49 11.26 -6.52
C LYS A 120 -2.34 10.00 -6.65
N ILE A 121 -3.03 9.60 -5.58
CA ILE A 121 -3.94 8.43 -5.61
C ILE A 121 -5.14 8.70 -6.51
N THR A 122 -5.76 9.88 -6.42
CA THR A 122 -6.87 10.26 -7.30
C THR A 122 -6.46 10.19 -8.77
N ARG A 123 -5.33 10.79 -9.12
CA ARG A 123 -4.78 10.74 -10.50
C ARG A 123 -4.47 9.32 -10.95
N LEU A 124 -3.95 8.47 -10.06
CA LEU A 124 -3.71 7.06 -10.38
C LEU A 124 -4.99 6.37 -10.86
N PHE A 125 -6.12 6.56 -10.16
CA PHE A 125 -7.41 5.99 -10.55
C PHE A 125 -7.98 6.65 -11.82
N ASP A 126 -7.81 7.97 -11.98
CA ASP A 126 -8.24 8.68 -13.18
C ASP A 126 -7.45 8.22 -14.43
N ASP A 127 -6.15 8.04 -14.31
CA ASP A 127 -5.29 7.54 -15.39
C ASP A 127 -5.63 6.06 -15.68
N ALA A 128 -5.81 5.23 -14.65
CA ALA A 128 -6.25 3.84 -14.81
C ALA A 128 -7.59 3.73 -15.55
N LYS A 129 -8.53 4.63 -15.27
CA LYS A 129 -9.83 4.70 -15.94
C LYS A 129 -9.68 5.03 -17.43
N LYS A 130 -8.83 6.01 -17.77
CA LYS A 130 -8.55 6.42 -19.17
C LYS A 130 -7.90 5.29 -19.96
N GLU A 131 -6.88 4.68 -19.39
CA GLU A 131 -6.10 3.60 -20.01
C GLU A 131 -6.81 2.24 -19.94
N LYS A 132 -7.91 2.14 -19.18
CA LYS A 132 -8.66 0.89 -18.92
C LYS A 132 -7.77 -0.22 -18.33
N LEU A 133 -6.87 0.17 -17.43
CA LEU A 133 -5.94 -0.70 -16.74
C LEU A 133 -6.43 -1.00 -15.32
N PRO A 134 -6.13 -2.20 -14.77
CA PRO A 134 -6.36 -2.49 -13.37
C PRO A 134 -5.42 -1.66 -12.48
N VAL A 135 -5.85 -1.40 -11.25
CA VAL A 135 -5.05 -0.73 -10.21
C VAL A 135 -4.61 -1.76 -9.16
N VAL A 136 -3.32 -1.74 -8.84
CA VAL A 136 -2.76 -2.47 -7.69
C VAL A 136 -2.16 -1.45 -6.72
N MET A 137 -2.68 -1.38 -5.49
CA MET A 137 -2.24 -0.41 -4.50
C MET A 137 -1.65 -1.11 -3.27
N PHE A 138 -0.38 -0.85 -2.97
CA PHE A 138 0.28 -1.29 -1.73
C PHE A 138 0.16 -0.19 -0.69
N THR A 139 -0.60 -0.44 0.37
CA THR A 139 -0.82 0.53 1.44
C THR A 139 0.18 0.32 2.58
N ALA A 140 0.71 1.42 3.10
CA ALA A 140 1.55 1.45 4.29
C ALA A 140 1.43 2.84 4.94
N SER A 141 0.65 2.98 6.02
CA SER A 141 0.31 4.30 6.56
C SER A 141 -0.07 4.27 8.03
N GLY A 142 0.33 5.33 8.74
CA GLY A 142 -0.18 5.67 10.06
C GLY A 142 -1.52 6.45 10.05
N GLY A 143 -2.09 6.78 8.87
CA GLY A 143 -3.38 7.46 8.75
C GLY A 143 -3.33 8.84 8.09
N ALA A 144 -4.26 9.73 8.44
CA ALA A 144 -4.32 11.10 7.94
C ALA A 144 -3.16 11.95 8.48
N ARG A 145 -2.64 12.88 7.64
CA ARG A 145 -1.51 13.75 8.00
C ARG A 145 -1.95 14.88 8.91
N MET A 146 -1.57 14.78 10.18
CA MET A 146 -1.96 15.72 11.23
C MET A 146 -1.55 17.17 10.92
N GLN A 147 -0.39 17.39 10.29
CA GLN A 147 0.13 18.71 9.94
C GLN A 147 -0.74 19.46 8.90
N GLU A 148 -1.60 18.76 8.19
CA GLU A 148 -2.50 19.38 7.19
C GLU A 148 -3.95 19.53 7.69
N GLY A 149 -4.22 19.16 8.94
CA GLY A 149 -5.51 19.35 9.60
C GLY A 149 -6.67 18.77 8.81
N ILE A 150 -7.74 19.56 8.63
CA ILE A 150 -8.97 19.13 7.90
C ILE A 150 -8.69 18.76 6.45
N PHE A 151 -7.68 19.34 5.80
CA PHE A 151 -7.37 19.05 4.41
C PHE A 151 -6.92 17.60 4.23
N SER A 152 -6.21 17.01 5.21
CA SER A 152 -5.87 15.60 5.19
C SER A 152 -7.09 14.69 5.35
N LEU A 153 -8.08 15.09 6.16
CA LEU A 153 -9.32 14.33 6.32
C LEU A 153 -10.17 14.35 5.04
N MET A 154 -10.19 15.48 4.33
CA MET A 154 -10.91 15.59 3.03
C MET A 154 -10.31 14.67 1.96
N GLN A 155 -9.05 14.23 2.07
CA GLN A 155 -8.48 13.27 1.14
C GLN A 155 -9.15 11.90 1.23
N MET A 156 -9.72 11.53 2.37
CA MET A 156 -10.49 10.28 2.50
C MET A 156 -11.68 10.28 1.55
N ALA A 157 -12.47 11.35 1.54
CA ALA A 157 -13.60 11.48 0.63
C ALA A 157 -13.17 11.57 -0.84
N LYS A 158 -12.09 12.33 -1.13
CA LYS A 158 -11.55 12.50 -2.47
C LYS A 158 -11.07 11.17 -3.07
N THR A 159 -10.29 10.41 -2.35
CA THR A 159 -9.79 9.11 -2.82
C THR A 159 -10.91 8.08 -2.95
N ALA A 160 -11.88 8.06 -2.02
CA ALA A 160 -13.05 7.19 -2.11
C ALA A 160 -13.90 7.51 -3.35
N ALA A 161 -14.10 8.80 -3.67
CA ALA A 161 -14.81 9.21 -4.89
C ALA A 161 -14.08 8.78 -6.17
N ALA A 162 -12.75 8.84 -6.19
CA ALA A 162 -11.96 8.38 -7.32
C ALA A 162 -12.09 6.85 -7.52
N VAL A 163 -12.04 6.07 -6.44
CA VAL A 163 -12.28 4.61 -6.49
C VAL A 163 -13.69 4.31 -7.01
N SER A 164 -14.73 4.98 -6.47
CA SER A 164 -16.11 4.80 -6.93
C SER A 164 -16.25 5.06 -8.43
N SER A 165 -15.72 6.20 -8.91
CA SER A 165 -15.73 6.54 -10.34
C SER A 165 -14.98 5.53 -11.21
N PHE A 166 -13.90 4.95 -10.70
CA PHE A 166 -13.13 3.91 -11.39
C PHE A 166 -13.92 2.60 -11.47
N SER A 167 -14.53 2.15 -10.35
CA SER A 167 -15.33 0.94 -10.26
C SER A 167 -16.59 1.01 -11.13
N GLU A 168 -17.32 2.14 -11.13
CA GLU A 168 -18.49 2.37 -12.00
C GLU A 168 -18.17 2.26 -13.50
N ASN A 169 -16.91 2.48 -13.88
CA ASN A 169 -16.41 2.26 -15.25
C ASN A 169 -15.90 0.84 -15.50
N GLY A 170 -16.12 -0.10 -14.59
CA GLY A 170 -15.72 -1.50 -14.72
C GLY A 170 -14.22 -1.74 -14.50
N GLY A 171 -13.56 -0.84 -13.76
CA GLY A 171 -12.16 -0.99 -13.37
C GLY A 171 -12.00 -2.05 -12.30
N LEU A 172 -10.86 -2.75 -12.28
CA LEU A 172 -10.47 -3.70 -11.22
C LEU A 172 -9.47 -3.04 -10.28
N PHE A 173 -9.82 -2.95 -9.01
CA PHE A 173 -8.94 -2.46 -7.95
C PHE A 173 -8.53 -3.58 -6.98
N ILE A 174 -7.22 -3.88 -6.92
CA ILE A 174 -6.62 -4.82 -5.98
C ILE A 174 -5.88 -4.02 -4.91
N SER A 175 -6.36 -4.06 -3.67
CA SER A 175 -5.70 -3.45 -2.51
C SER A 175 -4.83 -4.46 -1.79
N VAL A 176 -3.56 -4.14 -1.55
CA VAL A 176 -2.62 -4.98 -0.81
C VAL A 176 -2.23 -4.25 0.47
N LEU A 177 -2.81 -4.70 1.59
CA LEU A 177 -2.60 -4.09 2.89
C LEU A 177 -1.28 -4.57 3.49
N THR A 178 -0.36 -3.65 3.80
CA THR A 178 0.92 -3.96 4.41
C THR A 178 1.05 -3.30 5.79
N ASN A 179 2.10 -3.65 6.52
CA ASN A 179 2.30 -3.20 7.89
C ASN A 179 3.01 -1.83 7.98
N PRO A 180 2.38 -0.83 8.66
CA PRO A 180 1.00 -0.75 9.13
C PRO A 180 0.06 -0.15 8.07
N THR A 181 -1.24 -0.47 8.11
CA THR A 181 -2.27 0.26 7.35
C THR A 181 -3.37 0.68 8.31
N THR A 182 -3.37 1.96 8.74
CA THR A 182 -4.23 2.45 9.82
C THR A 182 -4.87 3.79 9.52
N GLY A 183 -5.81 4.19 10.36
CA GLY A 183 -6.43 5.52 10.41
C GLY A 183 -7.19 5.89 9.14
N GLY A 184 -6.98 7.12 8.64
CA GLY A 184 -7.68 7.64 7.47
C GLY A 184 -7.42 6.87 6.18
N VAL A 185 -6.30 6.15 6.05
CA VAL A 185 -6.00 5.33 4.88
C VAL A 185 -6.84 4.05 4.89
N SER A 186 -6.88 3.33 6.02
CA SER A 186 -7.76 2.15 6.14
C SER A 186 -9.23 2.54 6.06
N ALA A 187 -9.65 3.66 6.64
CA ALA A 187 -11.03 4.13 6.62
C ALA A 187 -11.45 4.81 5.28
N SER A 188 -10.64 4.68 4.24
CA SER A 188 -10.95 5.20 2.91
C SER A 188 -10.56 4.20 1.81
N PHE A 189 -9.77 4.59 0.85
CA PHE A 189 -9.50 3.78 -0.35
C PHE A 189 -8.92 2.38 -0.08
N ALA A 190 -8.18 2.18 1.01
CA ALA A 190 -7.51 0.91 1.26
C ALA A 190 -8.49 -0.28 1.43
N PHE A 191 -9.68 -0.05 1.98
CA PHE A 191 -10.75 -1.06 2.10
C PHE A 191 -11.82 -0.98 1.00
N LEU A 192 -11.57 -0.22 -0.07
CA LEU A 192 -12.48 -0.12 -1.21
C LEU A 192 -12.02 -0.94 -2.43
N GLY A 193 -11.04 -1.82 -2.25
CA GLY A 193 -10.63 -2.76 -3.30
C GLY A 193 -11.71 -3.77 -3.63
N ASP A 194 -11.84 -4.14 -4.90
CA ASP A 194 -12.67 -5.27 -5.33
C ASP A 194 -12.09 -6.59 -4.80
N ILE A 195 -10.76 -6.63 -4.62
CA ILE A 195 -10.03 -7.72 -3.98
C ILE A 195 -9.05 -7.12 -2.98
N ILE A 196 -9.15 -7.54 -1.73
CA ILE A 196 -8.32 -7.04 -0.63
C ILE A 196 -7.39 -8.15 -0.14
N LEU A 197 -6.10 -7.98 -0.40
CA LEU A 197 -5.04 -8.86 0.07
C LEU A 197 -4.34 -8.25 1.27
N ALA A 198 -3.77 -9.07 2.15
CA ALA A 198 -2.90 -8.58 3.22
C ALA A 198 -1.61 -9.40 3.32
N GLU A 199 -0.50 -8.77 3.71
CA GLU A 199 0.69 -9.48 4.15
C GLU A 199 0.45 -10.09 5.55
N PRO A 200 1.00 -11.29 5.85
CA PRO A 200 0.87 -11.89 7.18
C PRO A 200 1.33 -10.95 8.29
N ARG A 201 0.63 -10.97 9.41
CA ARG A 201 0.90 -10.18 10.62
C ARG A 201 0.88 -8.67 10.43
N ALA A 202 0.39 -8.16 9.31
CA ALA A 202 0.26 -6.73 9.10
C ALA A 202 -0.72 -6.14 10.13
N LEU A 203 -0.33 -5.02 10.74
CA LEU A 203 -1.21 -4.23 11.59
C LEU A 203 -2.15 -3.43 10.68
N ILE A 204 -3.44 -3.76 10.76
CA ILE A 204 -4.47 -3.15 9.92
C ILE A 204 -5.64 -2.76 10.82
N GLY A 205 -5.96 -1.47 10.88
CA GLY A 205 -7.05 -1.01 11.74
C GLY A 205 -7.31 0.48 11.59
N PHE A 206 -8.26 1.01 12.35
CA PHE A 206 -8.56 2.44 12.35
C PHE A 206 -7.83 3.15 13.49
N ALA A 207 -8.32 3.02 14.71
CA ALA A 207 -7.68 3.58 15.89
C ALA A 207 -6.62 2.62 16.45
N GLY A 208 -5.55 3.17 17.02
CA GLY A 208 -4.54 2.34 17.69
C GLY A 208 -5.12 1.57 18.89
N LYS A 209 -4.67 0.31 19.07
CA LYS A 209 -5.11 -0.59 20.16
C LYS A 209 -5.17 0.11 21.53
N ARG A 210 -4.12 0.85 21.91
CA ARG A 210 -4.06 1.59 23.18
C ARG A 210 -5.19 2.60 23.33
N VAL A 211 -5.53 3.33 22.27
CA VAL A 211 -6.61 4.33 22.29
C VAL A 211 -7.95 3.66 22.52
N ILE A 212 -8.20 2.53 21.83
CA ILE A 212 -9.42 1.75 22.00
C ILE A 212 -9.53 1.22 23.42
N GLU A 213 -8.48 0.54 23.93
CA GLU A 213 -8.46 -0.02 25.28
C GLU A 213 -8.72 1.04 26.37
N GLN A 214 -8.16 2.24 26.21
CA GLN A 214 -8.41 3.36 27.11
C GLN A 214 -9.83 3.94 27.02
N THR A 215 -10.44 3.86 25.83
CA THR A 215 -11.80 4.38 25.60
C THR A 215 -12.88 3.44 26.16
N ILE A 216 -12.76 2.14 25.88
CA ILE A 216 -13.73 1.14 26.34
C ILE A 216 -13.41 0.55 27.72
N ASN A 217 -12.23 0.86 28.26
CA ASN A 217 -11.71 0.34 29.52
C ASN A 217 -11.63 -1.20 29.59
N GLU A 218 -11.36 -1.84 28.43
CA GLU A 218 -11.21 -3.29 28.30
C GLU A 218 -9.91 -3.64 27.57
N LYS A 219 -9.36 -4.83 27.86
CA LYS A 219 -8.20 -5.35 27.14
C LYS A 219 -8.64 -6.03 25.85
N LEU A 220 -8.04 -5.63 24.74
CA LEU A 220 -8.28 -6.24 23.43
C LEU A 220 -7.49 -7.55 23.27
N PRO A 221 -8.00 -8.50 22.46
CA PRO A 221 -7.25 -9.71 22.11
C PRO A 221 -5.84 -9.42 21.62
N SER A 222 -4.90 -10.34 21.85
CA SER A 222 -3.51 -10.16 21.46
C SER A 222 -3.32 -10.01 19.94
N ASN A 223 -4.14 -10.70 19.15
CA ASN A 223 -4.18 -10.68 17.69
C ASN A 223 -5.09 -9.58 17.10
N PHE A 224 -5.69 -8.71 17.95
CA PHE A 224 -6.58 -7.64 17.47
C PHE A 224 -5.89 -6.73 16.46
N GLN A 225 -6.56 -6.45 15.35
CA GLN A 225 -6.05 -5.66 14.21
C GLN A 225 -4.86 -6.31 13.46
N THR A 226 -4.62 -7.60 13.60
CA THR A 226 -3.71 -8.30 12.67
C THR A 226 -4.42 -8.68 11.37
N ALA A 227 -3.68 -8.94 10.31
CA ALA A 227 -4.22 -9.45 9.05
C ALA A 227 -5.05 -10.73 9.30
N GLU A 228 -4.58 -11.62 10.17
CA GLU A 228 -5.26 -12.87 10.55
C GLU A 228 -6.61 -12.60 11.20
N PHE A 229 -6.65 -11.64 12.16
CA PHE A 229 -7.90 -11.23 12.80
C PHE A 229 -8.91 -10.69 11.77
N LEU A 230 -8.45 -9.84 10.84
CA LEU A 230 -9.33 -9.27 9.83
C LEU A 230 -9.83 -10.33 8.83
N TYR A 231 -8.99 -11.28 8.48
CA TYR A 231 -9.38 -12.41 7.62
C TYR A 231 -10.47 -13.27 8.27
N GLU A 232 -10.30 -13.63 9.53
CA GLU A 232 -11.30 -14.40 10.31
C GLU A 232 -12.65 -13.67 10.43
N HIS A 233 -12.64 -12.33 10.39
CA HIS A 233 -13.85 -11.50 10.46
C HIS A 233 -14.38 -11.05 9.09
N GLY A 234 -13.81 -11.53 7.98
CA GLY A 234 -14.29 -11.27 6.63
C GLY A 234 -14.00 -9.86 6.10
N TYR A 235 -13.04 -9.14 6.67
CA TYR A 235 -12.64 -7.80 6.20
C TYR A 235 -11.63 -7.84 5.05
N ILE A 236 -10.94 -8.93 4.85
CA ILE A 236 -9.99 -9.13 3.76
C ILE A 236 -10.22 -10.50 3.11
N ASP A 237 -9.90 -10.61 1.82
CA ASP A 237 -10.17 -11.82 1.04
C ASP A 237 -9.11 -12.89 1.22
N LEU A 238 -7.81 -12.49 1.27
CA LEU A 238 -6.70 -13.43 1.38
C LEU A 238 -5.53 -12.83 2.15
N ILE A 239 -4.85 -13.69 2.92
CA ILE A 239 -3.51 -13.41 3.45
C ILE A 239 -2.49 -14.06 2.52
N VAL A 240 -1.56 -13.27 1.97
CA VAL A 240 -0.61 -13.73 0.97
C VAL A 240 0.82 -13.46 1.43
N GLU A 241 1.60 -14.53 1.54
CA GLU A 241 3.03 -14.40 1.83
C GLU A 241 3.73 -13.56 0.75
N ARG A 242 4.60 -12.66 1.17
CA ARG A 242 5.28 -11.70 0.31
C ARG A 242 5.96 -12.32 -0.91
N LYS A 243 6.58 -13.50 -0.74
CA LYS A 243 7.23 -14.25 -1.84
C LYS A 243 6.26 -14.74 -2.91
N ARG A 244 4.96 -14.90 -2.57
CA ARG A 244 3.90 -15.37 -3.47
C ARG A 244 3.06 -14.24 -4.05
N LEU A 245 3.27 -12.98 -3.60
CA LEU A 245 2.43 -11.85 -4.01
C LEU A 245 2.44 -11.62 -5.52
N LYS A 246 3.60 -11.65 -6.17
CA LYS A 246 3.68 -11.45 -7.63
C LYS A 246 2.90 -12.51 -8.39
N GLU A 247 3.04 -13.77 -8.00
CA GLU A 247 2.29 -14.89 -8.59
C GLU A 247 0.79 -14.73 -8.37
N MET A 248 0.37 -14.42 -7.14
CA MET A 248 -1.05 -14.22 -6.80
C MET A 248 -1.66 -13.07 -7.60
N LEU A 249 -1.00 -11.92 -7.64
CA LEU A 249 -1.45 -10.77 -8.43
C LEU A 249 -1.54 -11.12 -9.92
N SER A 250 -0.55 -11.81 -10.46
CA SER A 250 -0.59 -12.28 -11.86
C SER A 250 -1.80 -13.16 -12.13
N ASN A 251 -2.13 -14.10 -11.24
CA ASN A 251 -3.28 -14.99 -11.42
C ASN A 251 -4.61 -14.22 -11.35
N ILE A 252 -4.75 -13.30 -10.39
CA ILE A 252 -5.94 -12.45 -10.27
C ILE A 252 -6.12 -11.62 -11.56
N LEU A 253 -5.07 -10.97 -12.02
CA LEU A 253 -5.11 -10.14 -13.23
C LEU A 253 -5.48 -10.97 -14.47
N LYS A 254 -4.96 -12.19 -14.59
CA LYS A 254 -5.32 -13.11 -15.71
C LYS A 254 -6.79 -13.50 -15.69
N ILE A 255 -7.34 -13.84 -14.52
CA ILE A 255 -8.75 -14.21 -14.38
C ILE A 255 -9.66 -13.06 -14.82
N HIS A 256 -9.29 -11.82 -14.49
CA HIS A 256 -10.08 -10.62 -14.81
C HIS A 256 -9.71 -9.98 -16.16
N SER A 257 -8.82 -10.58 -16.94
CA SER A 257 -8.45 -10.05 -18.25
C SER A 257 -9.61 -10.09 -19.24
N LYS A 258 -9.67 -9.11 -20.15
CA LYS A 258 -10.73 -9.04 -21.17
C LYS A 258 -10.78 -10.25 -22.11
N GLU A 259 -9.66 -10.94 -22.29
CA GLU A 259 -9.60 -12.16 -23.12
C GLU A 259 -10.39 -13.30 -22.46
N ASN A 260 -10.22 -13.50 -21.15
CA ASN A 260 -10.98 -14.51 -20.42
C ASN A 260 -12.47 -14.14 -20.31
N ASN A 261 -12.82 -12.87 -20.16
CA ASN A 261 -14.21 -12.42 -20.16
C ASN A 261 -14.94 -12.69 -21.49
N LYS A 262 -14.23 -12.75 -22.62
CA LYS A 262 -14.83 -13.16 -23.91
C LYS A 262 -15.09 -14.66 -24.00
N ILE A 263 -14.29 -15.48 -23.35
CA ILE A 263 -14.47 -16.94 -23.30
C ILE A 263 -15.70 -17.26 -22.42
N PHE A 264 -15.80 -16.67 -21.22
CA PHE A 264 -16.97 -16.85 -20.35
C PHE A 264 -18.29 -16.41 -21.01
N LYS A 265 -18.31 -15.28 -21.70
CA LYS A 265 -19.51 -14.82 -22.44
C LYS A 265 -19.90 -15.73 -23.62
N ARG A 266 -18.97 -16.48 -24.19
CA ARG A 266 -19.27 -17.45 -25.27
C ARG A 266 -19.79 -18.79 -24.75
N GLU A 267 -19.33 -19.24 -23.59
CA GLU A 267 -19.73 -20.53 -23.01
C GLU A 267 -21.04 -20.47 -22.21
N TYR A 268 -21.46 -19.31 -21.72
CA TYR A 268 -22.66 -19.11 -20.91
C TYR A 268 -23.67 -18.13 -21.51
N ALA A 269 -23.55 -17.81 -22.81
CA ALA A 269 -24.61 -17.08 -23.51
C ALA A 269 -25.76 -18.07 -23.79
N ILE A 270 -26.74 -18.06 -22.86
CA ILE A 270 -28.07 -18.69 -23.02
C ILE A 270 -28.95 -17.74 -23.81
#